data_1922e945c908493010cca851fb3364ac
#
_entry.id   1922e945c908493010cca851fb3364ac
#
_cell.length_a   1.000
_cell.length_b   1.000
_cell.length_c   1.000
_cell.angle_alpha   90.00
_cell.angle_beta   90.00
_cell.angle_gamma   90.00
#
_symmetry.space_group_name_H-M   'P 1'
#
loop_
_entity.id
_entity.type
_entity.pdbx_description
1 polymer ?
#
loop_
_entity_poly.entity_id
_entity_poly.type
_entity_poly.pdbx_seq_one_letter_code
_entity_poly.pdbx_strand_id
1 'polypeptide(L)'
;MDFIKRTFPMLFGIFLLSVLVRLPQLNRPLSKHHEFCTAISLRVMQIWYDNGIENYGYNPVMTFNTPADKFINNSANQSGRMIDKQGNYYYVSHPPFAYYFPFFFFKLLHIRPDVLPLQILNMLFHFISGLFVYFTVCLLSFNRARSLPYRSAVVAFAIYMFMPVTLWFQGNVYMSDMAVHLLFIIGVYTALKMIIRRRFYSPKYIFFYCLTLALMIYTSWLGVFFAFGVLVYSLLHVRGELKGFRVLIWSTLIILLVMLRLIVYQYSQINGVSAYVEEMMGRYIIRGSLEETDQGLWHFMFSYLWLVKTLIYNYVMHYIVIYAAIGAFMWLAISRKKLKIVFSENGYRFIWLSVMPVVLLHVFFLNYSVQDFSALYASLFFSVLAGILYDKVKKSGAIPIRTMQVSLVAVLLLMVAQYELMNMPNAFSKQQQKLMGEKIQNSAGADEVIFSSYELLEPQAIFYAHRNVKYAKDKAEAIEFLKATNRTKGVFLELRDNKEYVKVVERFSIDSINQQ
;
A
#
# COMPACT_ATOMS: atom_id res chain seq x y z
N MET A 1 9.77 18.08 27.07
CA MET A 1 11.21 17.81 27.19
C MET A 1 11.51 16.36 27.57
N ASP A 2 10.78 15.76 28.52
CA ASP A 2 11.01 14.36 28.94
C ASP A 2 10.80 13.30 27.87
N PHE A 3 9.88 13.51 26.91
CA PHE A 3 9.67 12.60 25.78
C PHE A 3 10.95 12.51 24.93
N ILE A 4 11.52 13.65 24.52
CA ILE A 4 12.71 13.70 23.65
C ILE A 4 13.92 13.08 24.36
N LYS A 5 14.12 13.38 25.64
CA LYS A 5 15.32 12.95 26.37
C LYS A 5 15.29 11.48 26.78
N ARG A 6 14.13 10.93 27.14
CA ARG A 6 14.04 9.58 27.74
C ARG A 6 13.38 8.54 26.84
N THR A 7 12.31 8.91 26.13
CA THR A 7 11.48 7.95 25.39
C THR A 7 11.93 7.82 23.94
N PHE A 8 12.25 8.92 23.28
CA PHE A 8 12.63 8.91 21.87
C PHE A 8 13.87 8.03 21.58
N PRO A 9 14.98 8.08 22.38
CA PRO A 9 16.13 7.19 22.14
C PRO A 9 15.77 5.72 22.23
N MET A 10 14.87 5.34 23.16
CA MET A 10 14.39 3.96 23.28
C MET A 10 13.54 3.55 22.06
N LEU A 11 12.61 4.40 21.61
CA LEU A 11 11.81 4.12 20.40
C LEU A 11 12.70 4.01 19.16
N PHE A 12 13.68 4.90 19.04
CA PHE A 12 14.64 4.85 17.95
C PHE A 12 15.51 3.58 18.01
N GLY A 13 15.94 3.14 19.20
CA GLY A 13 16.64 1.87 19.38
C GLY A 13 15.80 0.66 18.95
N ILE A 14 14.50 0.62 19.31
CA ILE A 14 13.57 -0.42 18.85
C ILE A 14 13.41 -0.39 17.33
N PHE A 15 13.34 0.80 16.72
CA PHE A 15 13.31 0.94 15.27
C PHE A 15 14.59 0.41 14.62
N LEU A 16 15.77 0.75 15.14
CA LEU A 16 17.05 0.23 14.62
C LEU A 16 17.11 -1.30 14.69
N LEU A 17 16.61 -1.91 15.77
CA LEU A 17 16.48 -3.37 15.85
C LEU A 17 15.57 -3.92 14.75
N SER A 18 14.47 -3.24 14.44
CA SER A 18 13.59 -3.66 13.33
C SER A 18 14.25 -3.50 11.96
N VAL A 19 15.17 -2.53 11.80
CA VAL A 19 15.98 -2.38 10.58
C VAL A 19 16.97 -3.53 10.47
N LEU A 20 17.64 -3.92 11.57
CA LEU A 20 18.56 -5.05 11.58
C LEU A 20 17.91 -6.34 11.12
N VAL A 21 16.67 -6.62 11.53
CA VAL A 21 15.89 -7.78 11.06
C VAL A 21 15.69 -7.75 9.55
N ARG A 22 15.60 -6.57 8.92
CA ARG A 22 15.37 -6.42 7.47
C ARG A 22 16.63 -6.39 6.63
N LEU A 23 17.83 -6.28 7.24
CA LEU A 23 19.10 -6.18 6.49
C LEU A 23 19.25 -7.22 5.38
N PRO A 24 18.89 -8.52 5.57
CA PRO A 24 18.99 -9.52 4.50
C PRO A 24 18.10 -9.25 3.30
N GLN A 25 17.07 -8.43 3.44
CA GLN A 25 16.11 -8.09 2.39
C GLN A 25 16.40 -6.74 1.71
N LEU A 26 17.38 -5.97 2.19
CA LEU A 26 17.69 -4.66 1.63
C LEU A 26 18.53 -4.79 0.35
N ASN A 27 18.25 -3.89 -0.59
CA ASN A 27 19.00 -3.73 -1.85
C ASN A 27 19.13 -5.01 -2.70
N ARG A 28 18.26 -5.99 -2.48
CA ARG A 28 18.20 -7.17 -3.35
C ARG A 28 17.31 -6.90 -4.56
N PRO A 29 17.46 -7.69 -5.64
CA PRO A 29 16.53 -7.63 -6.76
C PRO A 29 15.08 -7.88 -6.31
N LEU A 30 14.14 -7.20 -6.98
CA LEU A 30 12.71 -7.35 -6.71
C LEU A 30 12.25 -8.77 -7.01
N SER A 31 11.51 -9.36 -6.07
CA SER A 31 10.97 -10.72 -6.15
C SER A 31 9.48 -10.73 -6.52
N LYS A 32 8.83 -11.89 -6.39
CA LYS A 32 7.40 -12.04 -6.73
C LYS A 32 6.44 -11.57 -5.63
N HIS A 33 6.82 -11.57 -4.36
CA HIS A 33 5.89 -11.28 -3.24
C HIS A 33 5.48 -9.81 -3.18
N HIS A 34 4.52 -9.41 -4.02
CA HIS A 34 3.98 -8.06 -4.19
C HIS A 34 5.00 -6.95 -4.51
N GLU A 35 6.25 -7.29 -4.78
CA GLU A 35 7.26 -6.30 -5.18
C GLU A 35 7.05 -5.78 -6.61
N PHE A 36 6.09 -6.34 -7.35
CA PHE A 36 5.59 -5.73 -8.59
C PHE A 36 5.07 -4.30 -8.34
N CYS A 37 4.49 -4.04 -7.17
CA CYS A 37 4.08 -2.70 -6.74
C CYS A 37 5.25 -1.73 -6.70
N THR A 38 6.39 -2.18 -6.15
CA THR A 38 7.64 -1.40 -6.10
C THR A 38 8.18 -1.16 -7.51
N ALA A 39 8.18 -2.19 -8.36
CA ALA A 39 8.63 -2.08 -9.75
C ALA A 39 7.81 -1.04 -10.53
N ILE A 40 6.48 -1.07 -10.42
CA ILE A 40 5.59 -0.08 -11.02
C ILE A 40 5.91 1.32 -10.50
N SER A 41 6.08 1.48 -9.20
CA SER A 41 6.34 2.79 -8.59
C SER A 41 7.70 3.36 -9.02
N LEU A 42 8.74 2.53 -9.03
CA LEU A 42 10.07 2.92 -9.49
C LEU A 42 10.08 3.27 -10.97
N ARG A 43 9.39 2.47 -11.82
CA ARG A 43 9.27 2.74 -13.25
C ARG A 43 8.68 4.13 -13.50
N VAL A 44 7.56 4.48 -12.87
CA VAL A 44 6.95 5.81 -12.98
C VAL A 44 7.94 6.90 -12.57
N MET A 45 8.57 6.75 -11.40
CA MET A 45 9.48 7.77 -10.87
C MET A 45 10.77 7.90 -11.69
N GLN A 46 11.32 6.81 -12.24
CA GLN A 46 12.49 6.86 -13.09
C GLN A 46 12.19 7.53 -14.43
N ILE A 47 11.05 7.21 -15.06
CA ILE A 47 10.62 7.89 -16.28
C ILE A 47 10.48 9.39 -16.05
N TRP A 48 9.88 9.81 -14.93
CA TRP A 48 9.78 11.22 -14.56
C TRP A 48 11.15 11.86 -14.28
N TYR A 49 12.06 11.12 -13.63
CA TYR A 49 13.37 11.63 -13.29
C TYR A 49 14.22 11.86 -14.54
N ASP A 50 14.18 10.91 -15.48
CA ASP A 50 14.99 10.92 -16.70
C ASP A 50 14.41 11.88 -17.77
N ASN A 51 13.08 12.08 -17.81
CA ASN A 51 12.44 12.81 -18.94
C ASN A 51 11.64 14.06 -18.51
N GLY A 52 11.55 14.38 -17.21
CA GLY A 52 10.71 15.46 -16.69
C GLY A 52 9.24 15.05 -16.47
N ILE A 53 8.73 15.30 -15.29
CA ILE A 53 7.35 14.96 -14.90
C ILE A 53 6.31 15.80 -15.65
N GLU A 54 6.67 17.03 -16.01
CA GLU A 54 5.86 18.00 -16.76
C GLU A 54 5.48 17.49 -18.16
N ASN A 55 6.36 16.71 -18.80
CA ASN A 55 6.11 16.12 -20.12
C ASN A 55 4.98 15.09 -20.12
N TYR A 56 4.58 14.62 -18.94
CA TYR A 56 3.50 13.66 -18.73
C TYR A 56 2.29 14.26 -18.00
N GLY A 57 2.20 15.59 -17.94
CA GLY A 57 1.12 16.28 -17.24
C GLY A 57 0.98 15.88 -15.79
N TYR A 58 2.11 15.54 -15.14
CA TYR A 58 2.15 15.05 -13.75
C TYR A 58 1.40 13.73 -13.52
N ASN A 59 1.12 12.95 -14.58
CA ASN A 59 0.40 11.67 -14.46
C ASN A 59 1.38 10.48 -14.39
N PRO A 60 1.03 9.40 -13.67
CA PRO A 60 1.88 8.22 -13.51
C PRO A 60 2.06 7.45 -14.83
N VAL A 61 3.06 7.81 -15.61
CA VAL A 61 3.35 7.20 -16.92
C VAL A 61 4.00 5.83 -16.76
N MET A 62 3.57 4.88 -17.59
CA MET A 62 4.04 3.49 -17.60
C MET A 62 4.86 3.15 -18.84
N THR A 63 4.88 4.01 -19.85
CA THR A 63 5.57 3.77 -21.12
C THR A 63 6.94 4.42 -21.08
N PHE A 64 8.00 3.64 -21.35
CA PHE A 64 9.36 4.17 -21.51
C PHE A 64 9.42 5.14 -22.71
N ASN A 65 10.39 6.06 -22.66
CA ASN A 65 10.41 7.16 -23.63
C ASN A 65 11.00 6.79 -25.00
N THR A 66 11.42 5.55 -25.19
CA THR A 66 11.88 5.05 -26.49
C THR A 66 10.74 5.05 -27.51
N PRO A 67 10.90 5.51 -28.74
CA PRO A 67 9.85 5.44 -29.75
C PRO A 67 9.26 4.04 -29.95
N ALA A 68 10.07 3.01 -29.89
CA ALA A 68 9.63 1.62 -30.04
C ALA A 68 8.75 1.13 -28.88
N ASP A 69 8.76 1.78 -27.73
CA ASP A 69 7.98 1.41 -26.54
C ASP A 69 6.58 2.05 -26.49
N LYS A 70 6.28 3.01 -27.40
CA LYS A 70 4.98 3.67 -27.45
C LYS A 70 3.88 2.73 -27.97
N PHE A 71 2.64 2.98 -27.53
CA PHE A 71 1.44 2.19 -27.87
C PHE A 71 1.46 0.76 -27.29
N ILE A 72 2.38 0.45 -26.39
CA ILE A 72 2.47 -0.86 -25.72
C ILE A 72 1.94 -0.76 -24.30
N ASN A 73 0.83 -1.46 -24.03
CA ASN A 73 0.25 -1.58 -22.69
C ASN A 73 0.88 -2.75 -21.92
N ASN A 74 1.73 -2.46 -20.94
CA ASN A 74 2.26 -3.46 -20.00
C ASN A 74 1.67 -3.31 -18.60
N SER A 75 0.51 -2.73 -18.48
CA SER A 75 -0.20 -2.62 -17.21
C SER A 75 -1.18 -3.78 -17.08
N ALA A 76 -0.91 -4.70 -16.17
CA ALA A 76 -1.88 -5.73 -15.82
C ALA A 76 -3.21 -5.08 -15.39
N ASN A 77 -4.32 -5.62 -15.86
CA ASN A 77 -5.67 -5.20 -15.50
C ASN A 77 -6.04 -3.75 -15.89
N GLN A 78 -5.48 -3.21 -16.98
CA GLN A 78 -5.90 -1.92 -17.54
C GLN A 78 -6.57 -2.14 -18.90
N SER A 79 -7.70 -1.45 -19.12
CA SER A 79 -8.45 -1.53 -20.38
C SER A 79 -7.71 -0.94 -21.58
N GLY A 80 -6.58 -0.26 -21.34
CA GLY A 80 -5.83 0.42 -22.40
C GLY A 80 -6.40 1.79 -22.81
N ARG A 81 -7.45 2.27 -22.15
CA ARG A 81 -8.10 3.56 -22.48
C ARG A 81 -7.32 4.78 -22.03
N MET A 82 -6.48 4.63 -21.01
CA MET A 82 -5.69 5.73 -20.48
C MET A 82 -4.36 5.85 -21.20
N ILE A 83 -4.46 6.22 -22.48
CA ILE A 83 -3.36 6.46 -23.42
C ILE A 83 -3.46 7.88 -23.97
N ASP A 84 -2.32 8.59 -24.07
CA ASP A 84 -2.26 9.88 -24.72
C ASP A 84 -2.01 9.79 -26.25
N LYS A 85 -2.05 10.92 -26.93
CA LYS A 85 -1.81 11.01 -28.38
C LYS A 85 -0.38 10.58 -28.79
N GLN A 86 0.55 10.55 -27.85
CA GLN A 86 1.95 10.16 -28.09
C GLN A 86 2.16 8.65 -27.89
N GLY A 87 1.12 7.92 -27.45
CA GLY A 87 1.18 6.49 -27.18
C GLY A 87 1.72 6.13 -25.80
N ASN A 88 1.70 7.06 -24.84
CA ASN A 88 2.04 6.77 -23.46
C ASN A 88 0.84 6.24 -22.72
N TYR A 89 0.99 5.11 -22.02
CA TYR A 89 0.01 4.56 -21.10
C TYR A 89 0.26 5.07 -19.68
N TYR A 90 -0.83 5.29 -18.94
CA TYR A 90 -0.80 5.85 -17.59
C TYR A 90 -1.46 4.91 -16.59
N TYR A 91 -0.90 4.83 -15.38
CA TYR A 91 -1.47 4.08 -14.28
C TYR A 91 -2.41 4.97 -13.44
N VAL A 92 -3.70 4.73 -13.55
CA VAL A 92 -4.73 5.59 -12.93
C VAL A 92 -5.56 4.89 -11.84
N SER A 93 -5.16 3.69 -11.42
CA SER A 93 -5.87 2.91 -10.39
C SER A 93 -5.95 3.62 -9.04
N HIS A 94 -4.95 4.42 -8.74
CA HIS A 94 -4.84 5.20 -7.52
C HIS A 94 -4.45 6.64 -7.87
N PRO A 95 -4.84 7.61 -7.04
CA PRO A 95 -4.37 8.99 -7.19
C PRO A 95 -2.84 9.10 -7.05
N PRO A 96 -2.20 10.14 -7.63
CA PRO A 96 -0.77 10.13 -7.91
C PRO A 96 0.15 10.51 -6.74
N PHE A 97 -0.37 10.91 -5.58
CA PHE A 97 0.46 11.42 -4.48
C PHE A 97 1.46 10.38 -3.96
N ALA A 98 1.14 9.08 -4.05
CA ALA A 98 2.07 8.01 -3.71
C ALA A 98 3.38 8.07 -4.51
N TYR A 99 3.34 8.57 -5.74
CA TYR A 99 4.51 8.74 -6.60
C TYR A 99 5.16 10.11 -6.41
N TYR A 100 4.36 11.18 -6.18
CA TYR A 100 4.88 12.54 -6.04
C TYR A 100 5.81 12.69 -4.85
N PHE A 101 5.38 12.21 -3.68
CA PHE A 101 6.16 12.43 -2.46
C PHE A 101 7.58 11.84 -2.59
N PRO A 102 7.78 10.53 -2.93
CA PRO A 102 9.12 10.00 -3.08
C PRO A 102 9.88 10.61 -4.26
N PHE A 103 9.21 10.90 -5.38
CA PHE A 103 9.85 11.54 -6.53
C PHE A 103 10.45 12.89 -6.18
N PHE A 104 9.67 13.81 -5.59
CA PHE A 104 10.18 15.12 -5.21
C PHE A 104 11.20 15.05 -4.08
N PHE A 105 11.04 14.11 -3.15
CA PHE A 105 12.02 13.86 -2.10
C PHE A 105 13.38 13.44 -2.68
N PHE A 106 13.40 12.49 -3.60
CA PHE A 106 14.63 12.04 -4.26
C PHE A 106 15.22 13.11 -5.18
N LYS A 107 14.37 13.83 -5.92
CA LYS A 107 14.81 14.95 -6.77
C LYS A 107 15.47 16.06 -5.96
N LEU A 108 14.92 16.40 -4.79
CA LEU A 108 15.51 17.38 -3.85
C LEU A 108 16.88 16.93 -3.34
N LEU A 109 17.07 15.64 -3.09
CA LEU A 109 18.33 15.07 -2.63
C LEU A 109 19.30 14.72 -3.78
N HIS A 110 18.94 14.96 -5.04
CA HIS A 110 19.69 14.56 -6.24
C HIS A 110 19.98 13.05 -6.30
N ILE A 111 19.08 12.22 -5.77
CA ILE A 111 19.15 10.77 -5.78
C ILE A 111 18.23 10.23 -6.87
N ARG A 112 18.73 9.41 -7.79
CA ARG A 112 17.88 8.71 -8.77
C ARG A 112 17.00 7.70 -8.01
N PRO A 113 15.67 7.66 -8.27
CA PRO A 113 14.80 6.66 -7.65
C PRO A 113 15.27 5.23 -7.96
N ASP A 114 15.51 4.43 -6.92
CA ASP A 114 15.91 3.03 -7.04
C ASP A 114 15.44 2.24 -5.82
N VAL A 115 15.67 0.92 -5.81
CA VAL A 115 15.17 -0.02 -4.80
C VAL A 115 15.60 0.39 -3.39
N LEU A 116 16.90 0.57 -3.15
CA LEU A 116 17.41 0.88 -1.80
C LEU A 116 16.93 2.24 -1.27
N PRO A 117 17.02 3.35 -2.02
CA PRO A 117 16.49 4.63 -1.55
C PRO A 117 14.99 4.56 -1.20
N LEU A 118 14.21 3.84 -2.01
CA LEU A 118 12.77 3.70 -1.77
C LEU A 118 12.47 2.81 -0.54
N GLN A 119 13.25 1.75 -0.32
CA GLN A 119 13.17 0.94 0.90
C GLN A 119 13.48 1.76 2.15
N ILE A 120 14.53 2.59 2.13
CA ILE A 120 14.90 3.48 3.24
C ILE A 120 13.76 4.47 3.55
N LEU A 121 13.19 5.10 2.52
CA LEU A 121 12.07 6.01 2.68
C LEU A 121 10.84 5.30 3.27
N ASN A 122 10.54 4.09 2.82
CA ASN A 122 9.41 3.31 3.32
C ASN A 122 9.63 2.88 4.78
N MET A 123 10.85 2.53 5.18
CA MET A 123 11.20 2.27 6.58
C MET A 123 11.08 3.54 7.44
N LEU A 124 11.37 4.72 6.90
CA LEU A 124 11.13 5.99 7.61
C LEU A 124 9.63 6.21 7.82
N PHE A 125 8.79 5.89 6.82
CA PHE A 125 7.33 5.90 6.98
C PHE A 125 6.87 4.96 8.09
N HIS A 126 7.47 3.76 8.16
CA HIS A 126 7.20 2.81 9.24
C HIS A 126 7.52 3.39 10.62
N PHE A 127 8.69 4.03 10.77
CA PHE A 127 9.07 4.66 12.03
C PHE A 127 8.11 5.78 12.44
N ILE A 128 7.79 6.68 11.50
CA ILE A 128 6.84 7.79 11.77
C ILE A 128 5.46 7.23 12.12
N SER A 129 4.98 6.22 11.40
CA SER A 129 3.73 5.51 11.72
C SER A 129 3.73 4.97 13.15
N GLY A 130 4.81 4.31 13.55
CA GLY A 130 4.99 3.81 14.91
C GLY A 130 4.95 4.92 15.97
N LEU A 131 5.56 6.09 15.71
CA LEU A 131 5.45 7.24 16.60
C LEU A 131 3.99 7.68 16.79
N PHE A 132 3.18 7.67 15.72
CA PHE A 132 1.76 8.01 15.84
C PHE A 132 0.95 6.90 16.51
N VAL A 133 1.32 5.62 16.38
CA VAL A 133 0.78 4.52 17.20
C VAL A 133 1.06 4.79 18.68
N TYR A 134 2.31 5.12 19.04
CA TYR A 134 2.69 5.51 20.40
C TYR A 134 1.84 6.69 20.91
N PHE A 135 1.73 7.77 20.13
CA PHE A 135 0.93 8.94 20.52
C PHE A 135 -0.56 8.64 20.63
N THR A 136 -1.10 7.72 19.84
CA THR A 136 -2.49 7.27 19.92
C THR A 136 -2.76 6.57 21.24
N VAL A 137 -1.89 5.67 21.68
CA VAL A 137 -2.03 5.03 23.00
C VAL A 137 -1.92 6.07 24.12
N CYS A 138 -0.98 7.01 24.02
CA CYS A 138 -0.87 8.11 24.98
C CYS A 138 -2.18 8.93 25.06
N LEU A 139 -2.79 9.24 23.91
CA LEU A 139 -4.04 10.00 23.84
C LEU A 139 -5.21 9.26 24.48
N LEU A 140 -5.34 7.95 24.22
CA LEU A 140 -6.41 7.10 24.74
C LEU A 140 -6.29 6.83 26.24
N SER A 141 -5.06 6.79 26.77
CA SER A 141 -4.77 6.48 28.16
C SER A 141 -4.75 7.70 29.08
N PHE A 142 -4.86 8.92 28.55
CA PHE A 142 -4.64 10.18 29.26
C PHE A 142 -5.73 10.56 30.28
N ASN A 143 -6.75 9.76 30.51
CA ASN A 143 -7.78 10.03 31.51
C ASN A 143 -7.35 9.49 32.87
N ARG A 144 -6.85 10.34 33.78
CA ARG A 144 -6.90 10.20 35.27
C ARG A 144 -5.61 10.02 36.05
N ALA A 145 -4.43 9.84 35.49
CA ALA A 145 -3.24 9.75 36.35
C ALA A 145 -2.11 10.65 35.87
N ARG A 146 -1.44 11.30 36.81
CA ARG A 146 -0.26 12.19 36.61
C ARG A 146 0.96 11.45 36.01
N SER A 147 0.92 10.12 35.84
CA SER A 147 1.98 9.34 35.19
C SER A 147 1.59 9.04 33.75
N LEU A 148 2.42 9.48 32.81
CA LEU A 148 2.27 9.17 31.39
C LEU A 148 2.28 7.64 31.17
N PRO A 149 1.44 7.10 30.27
CA PRO A 149 1.36 5.65 29.99
C PRO A 149 2.54 5.18 29.11
N TYR A 150 3.75 5.59 29.45
CA TYR A 150 4.94 5.35 28.63
C TYR A 150 5.13 3.87 28.26
N ARG A 151 4.91 2.97 29.23
CA ARG A 151 5.19 1.54 29.00
C ARG A 151 4.19 0.90 28.03
N SER A 152 2.91 1.18 28.13
CA SER A 152 1.90 0.63 27.22
C SER A 152 2.03 1.21 25.80
N ALA A 153 2.38 2.47 25.69
CA ALA A 153 2.64 3.11 24.42
C ALA A 153 3.91 2.56 23.74
N VAL A 154 4.97 2.29 24.53
CA VAL A 154 6.19 1.63 24.03
C VAL A 154 5.90 0.20 23.58
N VAL A 155 5.08 -0.55 24.32
CA VAL A 155 4.65 -1.90 23.92
C VAL A 155 3.91 -1.87 22.58
N ALA A 156 2.95 -0.94 22.41
CA ALA A 156 2.23 -0.78 21.15
C ALA A 156 3.19 -0.43 20.00
N PHE A 157 4.13 0.48 20.24
CA PHE A 157 5.16 0.83 19.27
C PHE A 157 6.02 -0.39 18.90
N ALA A 158 6.53 -1.15 19.90
CA ALA A 158 7.36 -2.33 19.65
C ALA A 158 6.60 -3.40 18.85
N ILE A 159 5.36 -3.69 19.21
CA ILE A 159 4.50 -4.62 18.47
C ILE A 159 4.33 -4.14 17.03
N TYR A 160 4.05 -2.86 16.80
CA TYR A 160 3.93 -2.30 15.47
C TYR A 160 5.22 -2.44 14.66
N MET A 161 6.39 -2.21 15.28
CA MET A 161 7.70 -2.30 14.61
C MET A 161 8.07 -3.73 14.19
N PHE A 162 7.62 -4.76 14.92
CA PHE A 162 8.00 -6.16 14.67
C PHE A 162 6.87 -7.02 14.09
N MET A 163 5.71 -6.44 13.82
CA MET A 163 4.61 -7.16 13.19
C MET A 163 5.01 -7.62 11.78
N PRO A 164 4.81 -8.90 11.39
CA PRO A 164 5.28 -9.42 10.09
C PRO A 164 4.80 -8.61 8.91
N VAL A 165 3.51 -8.20 8.90
CA VAL A 165 2.92 -7.39 7.84
C VAL A 165 3.60 -6.03 7.68
N THR A 166 3.94 -5.35 8.78
CA THR A 166 4.64 -4.05 8.73
C THR A 166 6.11 -4.21 8.40
N LEU A 167 6.77 -5.26 8.89
CA LEU A 167 8.16 -5.55 8.55
C LEU A 167 8.34 -5.75 7.05
N TRP A 168 7.44 -6.49 6.40
CA TRP A 168 7.53 -6.76 4.98
C TRP A 168 7.09 -5.55 4.14
N PHE A 169 5.84 -5.11 4.30
CA PHE A 169 5.24 -4.11 3.41
C PHE A 169 5.80 -2.70 3.62
N GLN A 170 6.21 -2.35 4.84
CA GLN A 170 6.88 -1.07 5.12
C GLN A 170 8.43 -1.16 5.00
N GLY A 171 8.92 -2.20 4.36
CA GLY A 171 10.33 -2.40 4.04
C GLY A 171 10.57 -2.61 2.55
N ASN A 172 9.90 -3.61 1.96
CA ASN A 172 10.22 -4.12 0.64
C ASN A 172 9.21 -3.73 -0.45
N VAL A 173 7.94 -3.48 -0.07
CA VAL A 173 6.88 -3.14 -1.01
C VAL A 173 6.54 -1.67 -0.90
N TYR A 174 6.44 -0.98 -2.04
CA TYR A 174 6.02 0.41 -2.07
C TYR A 174 5.00 0.65 -3.17
N MET A 175 3.85 1.19 -2.79
CA MET A 175 2.78 1.72 -3.65
C MET A 175 1.85 2.61 -2.83
N SER A 176 0.71 2.99 -3.41
CA SER A 176 -0.32 3.80 -2.75
C SER A 176 -0.75 3.29 -1.38
N ASP A 177 -0.84 1.97 -1.21
CA ASP A 177 -1.31 1.34 0.03
C ASP A 177 -0.31 1.51 1.19
N MET A 178 0.99 1.46 0.91
CA MET A 178 2.05 1.68 1.91
C MET A 178 2.17 3.17 2.27
N ALA A 179 2.04 4.04 1.28
CA ALA A 179 2.07 5.49 1.48
C ALA A 179 0.83 5.98 2.25
N VAL A 180 -0.37 5.52 1.88
CA VAL A 180 -1.60 5.90 2.57
C VAL A 180 -1.68 5.36 3.99
N HIS A 181 -1.01 4.25 4.31
CA HIS A 181 -1.01 3.69 5.65
C HIS A 181 -0.44 4.66 6.69
N LEU A 182 0.67 5.34 6.39
CA LEU A 182 1.19 6.42 7.22
C LEU A 182 0.15 7.53 7.43
N LEU A 183 -0.44 8.00 6.34
CA LEU A 183 -1.44 9.07 6.37
C LEU A 183 -2.70 8.64 7.13
N PHE A 184 -3.11 7.38 7.00
CA PHE A 184 -4.25 6.81 7.73
C PHE A 184 -4.01 6.83 9.25
N ILE A 185 -2.84 6.40 9.71
CA ILE A 185 -2.49 6.42 11.13
C ILE A 185 -2.48 7.87 11.66
N ILE A 186 -1.90 8.82 10.91
CA ILE A 186 -1.90 10.25 11.26
C ILE A 186 -3.34 10.79 11.26
N GLY A 187 -4.16 10.41 10.28
CA GLY A 187 -5.57 10.82 10.17
C GLY A 187 -6.41 10.34 11.35
N VAL A 188 -6.29 9.07 11.72
CA VAL A 188 -6.95 8.50 12.91
C VAL A 188 -6.52 9.24 14.18
N TYR A 189 -5.21 9.45 14.38
CA TYR A 189 -4.70 10.21 15.54
C TYR A 189 -5.24 11.64 15.58
N THR A 190 -5.24 12.34 14.45
CA THR A 190 -5.67 13.75 14.36
C THR A 190 -7.16 13.88 14.62
N ALA A 191 -7.99 13.04 13.98
CA ALA A 191 -9.44 13.02 14.21
C ALA A 191 -9.78 12.69 15.68
N LEU A 192 -9.15 11.65 16.25
CA LEU A 192 -9.30 11.31 17.67
C LEU A 192 -8.93 12.46 18.58
N LYS A 193 -7.81 13.14 18.31
CA LYS A 193 -7.34 14.26 19.11
C LYS A 193 -8.30 15.44 19.07
N MET A 194 -8.90 15.73 17.89
CA MET A 194 -9.94 16.74 17.77
C MET A 194 -11.18 16.38 18.61
N ILE A 195 -11.64 15.14 18.52
CA ILE A 195 -12.85 14.66 19.20
C ILE A 195 -12.62 14.60 20.73
N ILE A 196 -11.54 13.93 21.18
CA ILE A 196 -11.26 13.72 22.60
C ILE A 196 -10.97 15.05 23.33
N ARG A 197 -10.24 15.94 22.66
CA ARG A 197 -9.86 17.25 23.23
C ARG A 197 -10.88 18.36 22.94
N ARG A 198 -11.97 18.03 22.25
CA ARG A 198 -13.01 19.00 21.83
C ARG A 198 -12.44 20.24 21.10
N ARG A 199 -11.40 20.03 20.29
CA ARG A 199 -10.67 21.09 19.57
C ARG A 199 -11.21 21.35 18.16
N PHE A 200 -12.52 21.25 17.96
CA PHE A 200 -13.18 21.39 16.67
C PHE A 200 -13.02 22.77 16.01
N TYR A 201 -12.85 23.81 16.79
CA TYR A 201 -12.72 25.19 16.30
C TYR A 201 -11.27 25.70 16.27
N SER A 202 -10.31 24.88 16.61
CA SER A 202 -8.91 25.27 16.56
C SER A 202 -8.38 25.23 15.14
N PRO A 203 -7.95 26.38 14.52
CA PRO A 203 -7.49 26.43 13.14
C PRO A 203 -6.34 25.45 12.89
N LYS A 204 -5.42 25.30 13.85
CA LYS A 204 -4.31 24.35 13.78
C LYS A 204 -4.79 22.91 13.59
N TYR A 205 -5.76 22.46 14.39
CA TYR A 205 -6.23 21.06 14.30
C TYR A 205 -7.07 20.83 13.05
N ILE A 206 -7.90 21.81 12.66
CA ILE A 206 -8.66 21.75 11.41
C ILE A 206 -7.71 21.67 10.23
N PHE A 207 -6.68 22.53 10.18
CA PHE A 207 -5.69 22.52 9.11
C PHE A 207 -4.99 21.16 8.99
N PHE A 208 -4.44 20.62 10.09
CA PHE A 208 -3.75 19.32 10.06
C PHE A 208 -4.67 18.17 9.70
N TYR A 209 -5.93 18.21 10.15
CA TYR A 209 -6.93 17.22 9.77
C TYR A 209 -7.24 17.29 8.27
N CYS A 210 -7.58 18.48 7.76
CA CYS A 210 -7.91 18.69 6.35
C CYS A 210 -6.74 18.33 5.44
N LEU A 211 -5.52 18.75 5.80
CA LEU A 211 -4.31 18.42 5.04
C LEU A 211 -4.09 16.90 4.99
N THR A 212 -4.15 16.23 6.14
CA THR A 212 -3.95 14.77 6.21
C THR A 212 -5.03 14.04 5.40
N LEU A 213 -6.29 14.46 5.52
CA LEU A 213 -7.39 13.88 4.77
C LEU A 213 -7.24 14.10 3.26
N ALA A 214 -6.87 15.31 2.83
CA ALA A 214 -6.64 15.64 1.43
C ALA A 214 -5.52 14.77 0.84
N LEU A 215 -4.37 14.67 1.54
CA LEU A 215 -3.26 13.82 1.12
C LEU A 215 -3.65 12.34 1.08
N MET A 216 -4.44 11.88 2.05
CA MET A 216 -4.92 10.49 2.11
C MET A 216 -5.82 10.16 0.91
N ILE A 217 -6.80 11.01 0.58
CA ILE A 217 -7.68 10.84 -0.59
C ILE A 217 -6.86 10.92 -1.89
N TYR A 218 -5.89 11.82 -1.94
CA TYR A 218 -5.02 11.97 -3.12
C TYR A 218 -3.93 10.89 -3.23
N THR A 219 -3.92 9.93 -2.30
CA THR A 219 -3.02 8.76 -2.31
C THR A 219 -3.75 7.48 -2.64
N SER A 220 -4.91 7.22 -2.02
CA SER A 220 -5.61 5.92 -2.16
C SER A 220 -7.09 6.04 -1.78
N TRP A 221 -7.88 5.10 -2.29
CA TRP A 221 -9.31 4.94 -1.98
C TRP A 221 -9.60 4.74 -0.48
N LEU A 222 -8.64 4.25 0.29
CA LEU A 222 -8.76 4.20 1.76
C LEU A 222 -9.07 5.58 2.36
N GLY A 223 -8.54 6.65 1.76
CA GLY A 223 -8.85 8.02 2.18
C GLY A 223 -10.32 8.38 2.01
N VAL A 224 -10.96 7.90 0.95
CA VAL A 224 -12.40 8.08 0.71
C VAL A 224 -13.22 7.32 1.77
N PHE A 225 -12.85 6.06 2.06
CA PHE A 225 -13.52 5.27 3.10
C PHE A 225 -13.30 5.83 4.50
N PHE A 226 -12.11 6.39 4.77
CA PHE A 226 -11.86 7.11 6.03
C PHE A 226 -12.74 8.36 6.17
N ALA A 227 -12.84 9.17 5.10
CA ALA A 227 -13.74 10.33 5.07
C ALA A 227 -15.18 9.91 5.36
N PHE A 228 -15.66 8.86 4.69
CA PHE A 228 -17.00 8.32 4.90
C PHE A 228 -17.20 7.83 6.35
N GLY A 229 -16.24 7.09 6.92
CA GLY A 229 -16.27 6.65 8.32
C GLY A 229 -16.35 7.81 9.31
N VAL A 230 -15.61 8.91 9.08
CA VAL A 230 -15.67 10.14 9.89
C VAL A 230 -17.02 10.84 9.74
N LEU A 231 -17.56 10.94 8.50
CA LEU A 231 -18.87 11.54 8.25
C LEU A 231 -19.99 10.80 8.99
N VAL A 232 -20.05 9.48 8.85
CA VAL A 232 -21.06 8.65 9.52
C VAL A 232 -20.94 8.79 11.04
N TYR A 233 -19.73 8.69 11.58
CA TYR A 233 -19.49 8.90 13.00
C TYR A 233 -20.01 10.26 13.48
N SER A 234 -19.67 11.31 12.76
CA SER A 234 -20.04 12.68 13.11
C SER A 234 -21.54 12.94 13.01
N LEU A 235 -22.22 12.36 12.01
CA LEU A 235 -23.68 12.46 11.85
C LEU A 235 -24.43 11.76 12.98
N LEU A 236 -23.95 10.59 13.42
CA LEU A 236 -24.54 9.85 14.55
C LEU A 236 -24.41 10.62 15.88
N HIS A 237 -23.38 11.45 16.03
CA HIS A 237 -23.09 12.16 17.29
C HIS A 237 -23.48 13.65 17.28
N VAL A 238 -23.89 14.21 16.12
CA VAL A 238 -24.23 15.64 16.01
C VAL A 238 -25.48 16.03 16.81
N ARG A 239 -26.41 15.09 17.02
CA ARG A 239 -27.67 15.35 17.75
C ARG A 239 -27.49 15.49 19.26
N GLY A 240 -26.49 14.81 19.84
CA GLY A 240 -26.25 14.78 21.30
C GLY A 240 -25.30 15.85 21.80
N GLU A 241 -24.36 16.28 21.03
CA GLU A 241 -23.24 17.04 21.56
C GLU A 241 -22.85 18.24 20.73
N LEU A 242 -23.40 18.73 19.69
CA LEU A 242 -22.68 19.89 19.38
C LEU A 242 -22.42 20.35 17.98
N LYS A 243 -22.51 21.61 17.90
CA LYS A 243 -21.97 22.49 16.82
C LYS A 243 -20.57 22.07 16.34
N GLY A 244 -19.73 21.48 17.20
CA GLY A 244 -18.38 20.99 16.86
C GLY A 244 -18.35 19.89 15.81
N PHE A 245 -19.24 18.91 15.88
CA PHE A 245 -19.32 17.86 14.85
C PHE A 245 -19.75 18.41 13.48
N ARG A 246 -20.49 19.52 13.42
CA ARG A 246 -20.80 20.20 12.16
C ARG A 246 -19.54 20.70 11.46
N VAL A 247 -18.57 21.23 12.21
CA VAL A 247 -17.27 21.63 11.61
C VAL A 247 -16.57 20.44 11.00
N LEU A 248 -16.53 19.29 11.70
CA LEU A 248 -15.90 18.07 11.20
C LEU A 248 -16.63 17.54 9.96
N ILE A 249 -17.98 17.54 9.95
CA ILE A 249 -18.79 17.14 8.78
C ILE A 249 -18.46 18.02 7.57
N TRP A 250 -18.56 19.34 7.71
CA TRP A 250 -18.33 20.25 6.59
C TRP A 250 -16.88 20.20 6.09
N SER A 251 -15.90 20.18 6.99
CA SER A 251 -14.49 20.05 6.62
C SER A 251 -14.24 18.76 5.83
N THR A 252 -14.78 17.64 6.31
CA THR A 252 -14.61 16.35 5.63
C THR A 252 -15.29 16.34 4.27
N LEU A 253 -16.53 16.83 4.18
CA LEU A 253 -17.29 16.85 2.93
C LEU A 253 -16.64 17.74 1.87
N ILE A 254 -16.22 18.96 2.26
CA ILE A 254 -15.54 19.88 1.35
C ILE A 254 -14.25 19.26 0.81
N ILE A 255 -13.39 18.73 1.69
CA ILE A 255 -12.13 18.11 1.27
C ILE A 255 -12.39 16.90 0.36
N LEU A 256 -13.35 16.04 0.71
CA LEU A 256 -13.71 14.89 -0.12
C LEU A 256 -14.11 15.32 -1.54
N LEU A 257 -15.04 16.26 -1.66
CA LEU A 257 -15.54 16.73 -2.96
C LEU A 257 -14.45 17.44 -3.77
N VAL A 258 -13.65 18.29 -3.13
CA VAL A 258 -12.55 19.02 -3.81
C VAL A 258 -11.50 18.02 -4.32
N MET A 259 -11.11 17.03 -3.51
CA MET A 259 -10.09 16.07 -3.91
C MET A 259 -10.58 15.11 -4.99
N LEU A 260 -11.83 14.63 -4.91
CA LEU A 260 -12.42 13.81 -5.98
C LEU A 260 -12.49 14.59 -7.30
N ARG A 261 -12.92 15.86 -7.27
CA ARG A 261 -12.91 16.74 -8.46
C ARG A 261 -11.50 16.90 -9.03
N LEU A 262 -10.51 17.12 -8.16
CA LEU A 262 -9.11 17.28 -8.59
C LEU A 262 -8.60 16.02 -9.29
N ILE A 263 -8.87 14.83 -8.76
CA ILE A 263 -8.46 13.55 -9.34
C ILE A 263 -9.10 13.36 -10.72
N VAL A 264 -10.42 13.58 -10.82
CA VAL A 264 -11.14 13.47 -12.10
C VAL A 264 -10.58 14.46 -13.10
N TYR A 265 -10.39 15.74 -12.72
CA TYR A 265 -9.82 16.76 -13.58
C TYR A 265 -8.44 16.36 -14.09
N GLN A 266 -7.54 15.93 -13.20
CA GLN A 266 -6.17 15.59 -13.56
C GLN A 266 -6.12 14.42 -14.56
N TYR A 267 -6.78 13.32 -14.26
CA TYR A 267 -6.74 12.14 -15.13
C TYR A 267 -7.52 12.32 -16.44
N SER A 268 -8.53 13.19 -16.44
CA SER A 268 -9.24 13.54 -17.69
C SER A 268 -8.37 14.25 -18.72
N GLN A 269 -7.25 14.84 -18.31
CA GLN A 269 -6.31 15.48 -19.24
C GLN A 269 -5.58 14.48 -20.14
N ILE A 270 -5.57 13.18 -19.79
CA ILE A 270 -4.90 12.13 -20.58
C ILE A 270 -5.71 11.83 -21.84
N ASN A 271 -6.98 11.43 -21.69
CA ASN A 271 -7.84 11.02 -22.82
C ASN A 271 -9.33 11.36 -22.61
N GLY A 272 -9.62 12.41 -21.85
CA GLY A 272 -10.99 12.86 -21.59
C GLY A 272 -11.65 12.21 -20.39
N VAL A 273 -12.76 12.83 -19.95
CA VAL A 273 -13.52 12.40 -18.75
C VAL A 273 -14.14 11.01 -18.97
N SER A 274 -14.72 10.75 -20.17
CA SER A 274 -15.38 9.48 -20.48
C SER A 274 -14.40 8.30 -20.33
N ALA A 275 -13.22 8.40 -20.95
CA ALA A 275 -12.19 7.38 -20.87
C ALA A 275 -11.76 7.07 -19.43
N TYR A 276 -11.62 8.12 -18.60
CA TYR A 276 -11.28 7.95 -17.19
C TYR A 276 -12.40 7.28 -16.39
N VAL A 277 -13.66 7.72 -16.58
CA VAL A 277 -14.83 7.15 -15.88
C VAL A 277 -15.01 5.68 -16.25
N GLU A 278 -14.89 5.34 -17.54
CA GLU A 278 -15.00 3.96 -18.01
C GLU A 278 -13.86 3.07 -17.47
N GLU A 279 -12.62 3.59 -17.43
CA GLU A 279 -11.49 2.89 -16.81
C GLU A 279 -11.75 2.65 -15.31
N MET A 280 -12.27 3.65 -14.58
CA MET A 280 -12.57 3.51 -13.15
C MET A 280 -13.74 2.55 -12.89
N MET A 281 -14.75 2.56 -13.75
CA MET A 281 -15.88 1.63 -13.64
C MET A 281 -15.42 0.19 -13.88
N GLY A 282 -14.61 -0.06 -14.93
CA GLY A 282 -14.03 -1.38 -15.17
C GLY A 282 -13.21 -1.88 -13.97
N ARG A 283 -12.40 -1.00 -13.38
CA ARG A 283 -11.64 -1.35 -12.17
C ARG A 283 -12.51 -1.61 -10.95
N TYR A 284 -13.58 -0.87 -10.79
CA TYR A 284 -14.54 -1.11 -9.71
C TYR A 284 -15.20 -2.48 -9.85
N ILE A 285 -15.63 -2.84 -11.07
CA ILE A 285 -16.20 -4.15 -11.38
C ILE A 285 -15.21 -5.28 -11.01
N ILE A 286 -13.97 -5.20 -11.50
CA ILE A 286 -12.92 -6.20 -11.21
C ILE A 286 -12.64 -6.28 -9.70
N ARG A 287 -12.45 -5.16 -9.03
CA ARG A 287 -12.10 -5.12 -7.60
C ARG A 287 -13.25 -5.47 -6.68
N GLY A 288 -14.48 -5.19 -7.09
CA GLY A 288 -15.69 -5.58 -6.39
C GLY A 288 -16.09 -7.02 -6.62
N SER A 289 -15.42 -7.73 -7.55
CA SER A 289 -15.81 -9.06 -8.03
C SER A 289 -17.26 -9.09 -8.56
N LEU A 290 -17.61 -8.03 -9.29
CA LEU A 290 -18.93 -7.83 -9.87
C LEU A 290 -18.99 -8.26 -11.35
N GLU A 291 -17.96 -8.96 -11.85
CA GLU A 291 -17.96 -9.48 -13.22
C GLU A 291 -19.09 -10.49 -13.40
N GLU A 292 -19.92 -10.27 -14.42
CA GLU A 292 -20.93 -11.23 -14.82
C GLU A 292 -20.21 -12.48 -15.33
N THR A 293 -20.44 -13.59 -14.64
CA THR A 293 -19.98 -14.90 -15.09
C THR A 293 -21.18 -15.60 -15.73
N ASP A 294 -21.03 -16.10 -16.95
CA ASP A 294 -22.01 -16.96 -17.62
C ASP A 294 -22.29 -18.27 -16.85
N GLN A 295 -21.62 -18.47 -15.73
CA GLN A 295 -21.63 -19.70 -14.94
C GLN A 295 -22.70 -19.74 -13.83
N GLY A 296 -23.55 -18.70 -13.74
CA GLY A 296 -24.71 -18.67 -12.86
C GLY A 296 -24.45 -18.32 -11.39
N LEU A 297 -25.55 -18.16 -10.63
CA LEU A 297 -25.54 -17.67 -9.23
C LEU A 297 -24.65 -18.50 -8.28
N TRP A 298 -24.59 -19.80 -8.44
CA TRP A 298 -23.79 -20.68 -7.59
C TRP A 298 -22.29 -20.42 -7.75
N HIS A 299 -21.83 -20.22 -8.97
CA HIS A 299 -20.41 -19.90 -9.22
C HIS A 299 -20.03 -18.55 -8.60
N PHE A 300 -20.90 -17.55 -8.75
CA PHE A 300 -20.72 -16.24 -8.09
C PHE A 300 -20.63 -16.39 -6.56
N MET A 301 -21.53 -17.15 -5.93
CA MET A 301 -21.51 -17.39 -4.49
C MET A 301 -20.22 -18.11 -4.03
N PHE A 302 -19.76 -19.13 -4.76
CA PHE A 302 -18.52 -19.83 -4.43
C PHE A 302 -17.29 -18.93 -4.58
N SER A 303 -17.22 -18.12 -5.63
CA SER A 303 -16.14 -17.15 -5.82
C SER A 303 -16.10 -16.12 -4.69
N TYR A 304 -17.27 -15.61 -4.29
CA TYR A 304 -17.38 -14.68 -3.18
C TYR A 304 -16.94 -15.30 -1.85
N LEU A 305 -17.40 -16.51 -1.54
CA LEU A 305 -16.99 -17.25 -0.35
C LEU A 305 -15.49 -17.54 -0.34
N TRP A 306 -14.91 -17.86 -1.50
CA TRP A 306 -13.48 -18.05 -1.64
C TRP A 306 -12.69 -16.77 -1.31
N LEU A 307 -13.14 -15.61 -1.79
CA LEU A 307 -12.53 -14.31 -1.47
C LEU A 307 -12.61 -13.99 0.03
N VAL A 308 -13.75 -14.24 0.66
CA VAL A 308 -13.91 -14.06 2.11
C VAL A 308 -12.98 -15.01 2.87
N LYS A 309 -12.89 -16.28 2.47
CA LYS A 309 -11.94 -17.25 3.04
C LYS A 309 -10.51 -16.77 2.89
N THR A 310 -10.13 -16.28 1.72
CA THR A 310 -8.78 -15.75 1.44
C THR A 310 -8.47 -14.52 2.30
N LEU A 311 -9.44 -13.61 2.48
CA LEU A 311 -9.32 -12.48 3.37
C LEU A 311 -9.03 -12.92 4.81
N ILE A 312 -9.84 -13.85 5.33
CA ILE A 312 -9.65 -14.39 6.69
C ILE A 312 -8.28 -15.06 6.81
N TYR A 313 -7.88 -15.85 5.82
CA TYR A 313 -6.59 -16.52 5.79
C TYR A 313 -5.43 -15.50 5.87
N ASN A 314 -5.46 -14.43 5.06
CA ASN A 314 -4.42 -13.41 5.08
C ASN A 314 -4.33 -12.71 6.43
N TYR A 315 -5.47 -12.38 7.05
CA TYR A 315 -5.48 -11.80 8.39
C TYR A 315 -4.94 -12.78 9.45
N VAL A 316 -5.31 -14.05 9.37
CA VAL A 316 -4.78 -15.07 10.29
C VAL A 316 -3.28 -15.22 10.09
N MET A 317 -2.81 -15.35 8.85
CA MET A 317 -1.40 -15.55 8.56
C MET A 317 -0.52 -14.39 9.04
N HIS A 318 -0.98 -13.15 8.93
CA HIS A 318 -0.19 -12.00 9.37
C HIS A 318 -0.27 -11.71 10.88
N TYR A 319 -1.35 -12.14 11.54
CA TYR A 319 -1.63 -11.75 12.93
C TYR A 319 -1.72 -12.92 13.92
N ILE A 320 -1.42 -14.15 13.53
CA ILE A 320 -1.59 -15.35 14.37
C ILE A 320 -0.86 -15.23 15.71
N VAL A 321 0.37 -14.72 15.73
CA VAL A 321 1.14 -14.51 16.96
C VAL A 321 0.45 -13.47 17.87
N ILE A 322 -0.08 -12.40 17.29
CA ILE A 322 -0.83 -11.37 18.04
C ILE A 322 -2.13 -11.95 18.57
N TYR A 323 -2.88 -12.71 17.77
CA TYR A 323 -4.13 -13.33 18.23
C TYR A 323 -3.86 -14.31 19.38
N ALA A 324 -2.82 -15.15 19.26
CA ALA A 324 -2.43 -16.06 20.32
C ALA A 324 -2.02 -15.31 21.61
N ALA A 325 -1.22 -14.24 21.47
CA ALA A 325 -0.81 -13.43 22.61
C ALA A 325 -1.99 -12.72 23.28
N ILE A 326 -2.85 -12.07 22.52
CA ILE A 326 -4.05 -11.40 23.04
C ILE A 326 -4.97 -12.43 23.72
N GLY A 327 -5.24 -13.55 23.05
CA GLY A 327 -6.06 -14.64 23.56
C GLY A 327 -5.54 -15.21 24.89
N ALA A 328 -4.23 -15.51 24.96
CA ALA A 328 -3.59 -16.01 26.16
C ALA A 328 -3.67 -15.00 27.33
N PHE A 329 -3.37 -13.71 27.06
CA PHE A 329 -3.47 -12.66 28.08
C PHE A 329 -4.91 -12.46 28.56
N MET A 330 -5.86 -12.48 27.65
CA MET A 330 -7.29 -12.37 28.00
C MET A 330 -7.75 -13.56 28.83
N TRP A 331 -7.42 -14.78 28.41
CA TRP A 331 -7.77 -16.01 29.13
C TRP A 331 -7.20 -16.01 30.55
N LEU A 332 -5.90 -15.70 30.72
CA LEU A 332 -5.26 -15.61 32.04
C LEU A 332 -5.88 -14.55 32.93
N ALA A 333 -6.28 -13.43 32.36
CA ALA A 333 -6.88 -12.34 33.13
C ALA A 333 -8.33 -12.63 33.54
N ILE A 334 -9.10 -13.29 32.68
CA ILE A 334 -10.48 -13.71 32.96
C ILE A 334 -10.51 -14.86 33.98
N SER A 335 -9.69 -15.91 33.78
CA SER A 335 -9.62 -17.07 34.67
C SER A 335 -9.28 -16.70 36.11
N ARG A 336 -8.51 -15.63 36.30
CA ARG A 336 -8.18 -15.09 37.62
C ARG A 336 -9.24 -14.12 38.17
N LYS A 337 -10.39 -13.94 37.50
CA LYS A 337 -11.50 -13.02 37.85
C LYS A 337 -11.06 -11.56 38.13
N LYS A 338 -9.90 -11.14 37.59
CA LYS A 338 -9.29 -9.83 37.85
C LYS A 338 -9.48 -8.81 36.74
N LEU A 339 -10.08 -9.19 35.61
CA LEU A 339 -10.23 -8.29 34.48
C LEU A 339 -11.69 -8.18 34.04
N LYS A 340 -12.23 -6.97 34.11
CA LYS A 340 -13.42 -6.57 33.37
C LYS A 340 -12.96 -5.81 32.11
N ILE A 341 -13.16 -6.39 30.94
CA ILE A 341 -12.82 -5.72 29.68
C ILE A 341 -13.99 -4.84 29.29
N VAL A 342 -13.93 -3.60 29.74
CA VAL A 342 -14.86 -2.54 29.29
C VAL A 342 -14.03 -1.53 28.51
N PHE A 343 -14.37 -1.33 27.24
CA PHE A 343 -13.78 -0.24 26.47
C PHE A 343 -14.34 1.09 26.98
N SER A 344 -13.48 2.09 27.12
CA SER A 344 -13.92 3.46 27.38
C SER A 344 -14.57 4.04 26.12
N GLU A 345 -15.34 5.11 26.28
CA GLU A 345 -15.89 5.85 25.13
C GLU A 345 -14.82 6.22 24.09
N ASN A 346 -13.64 6.64 24.55
CA ASN A 346 -12.51 6.93 23.67
C ASN A 346 -11.98 5.68 22.95
N GLY A 347 -12.08 4.50 23.58
CA GLY A 347 -11.78 3.22 22.95
C GLY A 347 -12.74 2.90 21.80
N TYR A 348 -14.05 3.12 21.97
CA TYR A 348 -15.03 2.96 20.90
C TYR A 348 -14.80 3.95 19.75
N ARG A 349 -14.45 5.21 20.04
CA ARG A 349 -14.07 6.21 19.04
C ARG A 349 -12.88 5.74 18.20
N PHE A 350 -11.87 5.19 18.87
CA PHE A 350 -10.71 4.63 18.21
C PHE A 350 -11.07 3.44 17.33
N ILE A 351 -11.83 2.47 17.84
CA ILE A 351 -12.28 1.30 17.06
C ILE A 351 -13.02 1.76 15.82
N TRP A 352 -13.98 2.68 15.95
CA TRP A 352 -14.72 3.18 14.80
C TRP A 352 -13.80 3.79 13.73
N LEU A 353 -12.93 4.72 14.12
CA LEU A 353 -12.08 5.45 13.17
C LEU A 353 -10.97 4.59 12.56
N SER A 354 -10.53 3.53 13.23
CA SER A 354 -9.46 2.65 12.73
C SER A 354 -9.96 1.41 12.00
N VAL A 355 -11.13 0.88 12.36
CA VAL A 355 -11.65 -0.38 11.81
C VAL A 355 -12.66 -0.13 10.70
N MET A 356 -13.58 0.82 10.86
CA MET A 356 -14.66 1.04 9.89
C MET A 356 -14.17 1.34 8.47
N PRO A 357 -13.15 2.20 8.24
CA PRO A 357 -12.62 2.43 6.91
C PRO A 357 -12.05 1.17 6.25
N VAL A 358 -11.40 0.31 7.04
CA VAL A 358 -10.82 -0.96 6.56
C VAL A 358 -11.90 -1.96 6.20
N VAL A 359 -12.95 -2.06 7.03
CA VAL A 359 -14.12 -2.91 6.73
C VAL A 359 -14.81 -2.45 5.45
N LEU A 360 -15.04 -1.14 5.30
CA LEU A 360 -15.64 -0.59 4.09
C LEU A 360 -14.78 -0.87 2.85
N LEU A 361 -13.45 -0.74 2.94
CA LEU A 361 -12.56 -1.09 1.84
C LEU A 361 -12.77 -2.53 1.39
N HIS A 362 -12.84 -3.49 2.32
CA HIS A 362 -13.05 -4.91 1.98
C HIS A 362 -14.47 -5.21 1.51
N VAL A 363 -15.48 -4.49 2.01
CA VAL A 363 -16.87 -4.65 1.54
C VAL A 363 -17.03 -4.18 0.10
N PHE A 364 -16.45 -3.03 -0.25
CA PHE A 364 -16.56 -2.47 -1.60
C PHE A 364 -15.56 -3.04 -2.60
N PHE A 365 -14.39 -3.48 -2.11
CA PHE A 365 -13.31 -4.04 -2.94
C PHE A 365 -12.90 -5.43 -2.42
N LEU A 366 -13.82 -6.39 -2.47
CA LEU A 366 -13.58 -7.71 -1.90
C LEU A 366 -12.40 -8.42 -2.58
N ASN A 367 -12.15 -8.16 -3.86
CA ASN A 367 -11.00 -8.74 -4.57
C ASN A 367 -9.63 -8.27 -4.01
N TYR A 368 -9.60 -7.22 -3.17
CA TYR A 368 -8.42 -6.90 -2.36
C TYR A 368 -8.04 -8.03 -1.39
N SER A 369 -8.95 -8.98 -1.13
CA SER A 369 -8.66 -10.16 -0.30
C SER A 369 -7.55 -11.05 -0.87
N VAL A 370 -7.35 -11.09 -2.19
CA VAL A 370 -6.24 -11.83 -2.82
C VAL A 370 -4.90 -11.14 -2.62
N GLN A 371 -4.91 -9.91 -2.12
CA GLN A 371 -3.71 -9.11 -1.91
C GLN A 371 -3.49 -8.96 -0.40
N ASP A 372 -2.59 -9.75 0.16
CA ASP A 372 -2.36 -9.82 1.60
C ASP A 372 -1.81 -8.52 2.21
N PHE A 373 -1.27 -7.59 1.40
CA PHE A 373 -0.91 -6.26 1.87
C PHE A 373 -2.11 -5.46 2.40
N SER A 374 -3.34 -5.80 2.02
CA SER A 374 -4.54 -5.17 2.57
C SER A 374 -4.67 -5.38 4.09
N ALA A 375 -4.07 -6.45 4.63
CA ALA A 375 -3.99 -6.67 6.07
C ALA A 375 -3.15 -5.61 6.81
N LEU A 376 -2.27 -4.90 6.12
CA LEU A 376 -1.43 -3.84 6.72
C LEU A 376 -2.25 -2.79 7.49
N TYR A 377 -3.45 -2.47 7.01
CA TYR A 377 -4.29 -1.44 7.62
C TYR A 377 -4.77 -1.76 9.03
N ALA A 378 -4.91 -3.04 9.37
CA ALA A 378 -5.29 -3.46 10.71
C ALA A 378 -4.15 -3.42 11.74
N SER A 379 -2.91 -3.21 11.29
CA SER A 379 -1.74 -3.14 12.19
C SER A 379 -1.85 -2.03 13.23
N LEU A 380 -2.42 -0.88 12.88
CA LEU A 380 -2.75 0.19 13.83
C LEU A 380 -3.65 -0.32 14.95
N PHE A 381 -4.76 -0.97 14.58
CA PHE A 381 -5.75 -1.45 15.55
C PHE A 381 -5.14 -2.46 16.51
N PHE A 382 -4.47 -3.51 15.99
CA PHE A 382 -3.89 -4.56 16.84
C PHE A 382 -2.77 -4.07 17.72
N SER A 383 -1.93 -3.16 17.24
CA SER A 383 -0.85 -2.58 18.05
C SER A 383 -1.36 -1.73 19.21
N VAL A 384 -2.35 -0.88 18.95
CA VAL A 384 -2.97 -0.04 19.99
C VAL A 384 -3.74 -0.92 20.99
N LEU A 385 -4.48 -1.93 20.51
CA LEU A 385 -5.20 -2.88 21.36
C LEU A 385 -4.25 -3.61 22.30
N ALA A 386 -3.13 -4.12 21.78
CA ALA A 386 -2.12 -4.80 22.60
C ALA A 386 -1.52 -3.89 23.67
N GLY A 387 -1.23 -2.63 23.36
CA GLY A 387 -0.76 -1.64 24.33
C GLY A 387 -1.79 -1.36 25.44
N ILE A 388 -3.06 -1.20 25.07
CA ILE A 388 -4.16 -1.00 26.04
C ILE A 388 -4.35 -2.23 26.94
N LEU A 389 -4.33 -3.43 26.37
CA LEU A 389 -4.46 -4.68 27.12
C LEU A 389 -3.29 -4.87 28.08
N TYR A 390 -2.05 -4.59 27.63
CA TYR A 390 -0.88 -4.61 28.50
C TYR A 390 -1.06 -3.71 29.74
N ASP A 391 -1.55 -2.49 29.56
CA ASP A 391 -1.80 -1.56 30.70
C ASP A 391 -2.88 -2.11 31.65
N LYS A 392 -3.97 -2.65 31.11
CA LYS A 392 -5.08 -3.20 31.92
C LYS A 392 -4.62 -4.42 32.72
N VAL A 393 -3.92 -5.37 32.09
CA VAL A 393 -3.40 -6.56 32.77
C VAL A 393 -2.38 -6.19 33.85
N LYS A 394 -1.50 -5.24 33.55
CA LYS A 394 -0.55 -4.72 34.55
C LYS A 394 -1.27 -4.09 35.76
N LYS A 395 -2.28 -3.27 35.53
CA LYS A 395 -3.06 -2.61 36.63
C LYS A 395 -3.88 -3.60 37.45
N SER A 396 -4.33 -4.70 36.85
CA SER A 396 -5.07 -5.74 37.55
C SER A 396 -4.20 -6.57 38.51
N GLY A 397 -2.87 -6.54 38.35
CA GLY A 397 -1.95 -7.41 39.07
C GLY A 397 -2.16 -8.89 38.79
N ALA A 398 -2.87 -9.25 37.71
CA ALA A 398 -3.18 -10.62 37.36
C ALA A 398 -1.93 -11.43 36.99
N ILE A 399 -0.93 -10.77 36.43
CA ILE A 399 0.31 -11.39 35.96
C ILE A 399 1.50 -10.61 36.52
N PRO A 400 2.56 -11.28 37.06
CA PRO A 400 3.77 -10.61 37.50
C PRO A 400 4.44 -9.82 36.36
N ILE A 401 5.00 -8.66 36.68
CA ILE A 401 5.58 -7.78 35.68
C ILE A 401 6.74 -8.42 34.90
N ARG A 402 7.55 -9.27 35.56
CA ARG A 402 8.63 -10.00 34.90
C ARG A 402 8.08 -10.97 33.86
N THR A 403 7.02 -11.72 34.21
CA THR A 403 6.34 -12.63 33.27
C THR A 403 5.82 -11.86 32.06
N MET A 404 5.20 -10.69 32.27
CA MET A 404 4.71 -9.86 31.16
C MET A 404 5.85 -9.36 30.25
N GLN A 405 7.00 -9.00 30.83
CA GLN A 405 8.17 -8.57 30.06
C GLN A 405 8.79 -9.71 29.25
N VAL A 406 8.96 -10.89 29.88
CA VAL A 406 9.47 -12.09 29.19
C VAL A 406 8.50 -12.51 28.07
N SER A 407 7.20 -12.54 28.35
CA SER A 407 6.19 -12.86 27.34
C SER A 407 6.20 -11.87 26.17
N LEU A 408 6.39 -10.57 26.43
CA LEU A 408 6.52 -9.57 25.38
C LEU A 408 7.73 -9.85 24.47
N VAL A 409 8.89 -10.12 25.07
CA VAL A 409 10.10 -10.48 24.31
C VAL A 409 9.85 -11.75 23.48
N ALA A 410 9.24 -12.78 24.06
CA ALA A 410 8.89 -14.00 23.35
C ALA A 410 7.93 -13.72 22.16
N VAL A 411 6.92 -12.89 22.34
CA VAL A 411 5.99 -12.48 21.28
C VAL A 411 6.73 -11.76 20.15
N LEU A 412 7.63 -10.83 20.48
CA LEU A 412 8.42 -10.11 19.46
C LEU A 412 9.35 -11.06 18.68
N LEU A 413 10.00 -12.01 19.37
CA LEU A 413 10.83 -13.03 18.71
C LEU A 413 10.01 -13.96 17.82
N LEU A 414 8.82 -14.39 18.26
CA LEU A 414 7.90 -15.20 17.44
C LEU A 414 7.41 -14.42 16.21
N MET A 415 7.17 -13.11 16.32
CA MET A 415 6.83 -12.26 15.16
C MET A 415 7.98 -12.18 14.16
N VAL A 416 9.21 -12.03 14.62
CA VAL A 416 10.40 -12.06 13.75
C VAL A 416 10.55 -13.42 13.09
N ALA A 417 10.39 -14.51 13.83
CA ALA A 417 10.43 -15.85 13.26
C ALA A 417 9.32 -16.07 12.21
N GLN A 418 8.11 -15.60 12.49
CA GLN A 418 7.00 -15.63 11.54
C GLN A 418 7.34 -14.84 10.26
N TYR A 419 7.90 -13.63 10.40
CA TYR A 419 8.34 -12.80 9.27
C TYR A 419 9.37 -13.53 8.40
N GLU A 420 10.38 -14.16 9.01
CA GLU A 420 11.39 -14.92 8.29
C GLU A 420 10.80 -16.14 7.57
N LEU A 421 9.94 -16.92 8.26
CA LEU A 421 9.27 -18.07 7.67
C LEU A 421 8.37 -17.71 6.47
N MET A 422 7.64 -16.63 6.56
CA MET A 422 6.78 -16.15 5.46
C MET A 422 7.60 -15.72 4.23
N ASN A 423 8.81 -15.24 4.43
CA ASN A 423 9.65 -14.69 3.35
C ASN A 423 10.73 -15.68 2.86
N MET A 424 10.90 -16.81 3.53
CA MET A 424 11.87 -17.85 3.15
C MET A 424 11.69 -18.36 1.70
N PRO A 425 10.48 -18.65 1.22
CA PRO A 425 10.27 -19.10 -0.16
C PRO A 425 10.72 -18.09 -1.22
N ASN A 426 10.65 -16.79 -0.91
CA ASN A 426 11.05 -15.72 -1.82
C ASN A 426 12.57 -15.58 -1.96
N ALA A 427 13.34 -16.18 -1.07
CA ALA A 427 14.80 -16.12 -1.12
C ALA A 427 15.40 -16.79 -2.36
N PHE A 428 14.74 -17.80 -2.90
CA PHE A 428 15.23 -18.58 -4.05
C PHE A 428 14.89 -17.95 -5.41
N SER A 429 13.89 -17.08 -5.52
CA SER A 429 13.48 -16.44 -6.77
C SER A 429 14.07 -15.02 -6.98
N LYS A 430 15.00 -14.62 -6.11
CA LYS A 430 15.44 -13.21 -5.97
C LYS A 430 16.11 -12.59 -7.20
N GLN A 431 16.66 -13.37 -8.10
CA GLN A 431 17.40 -12.84 -9.26
C GLN A 431 16.71 -13.05 -10.60
N GLN A 432 15.74 -13.95 -10.70
CA GLN A 432 15.14 -14.38 -11.96
C GLN A 432 14.57 -13.21 -12.78
N GLN A 433 13.80 -12.32 -12.13
CA GLN A 433 13.14 -11.21 -12.82
C GLN A 433 14.16 -10.16 -13.31
N LYS A 434 15.22 -9.94 -12.54
CA LYS A 434 16.31 -9.04 -12.94
C LYS A 434 17.08 -9.60 -14.14
N LEU A 435 17.51 -10.85 -14.07
CA LEU A 435 18.24 -11.52 -15.16
C LEU A 435 17.40 -11.61 -16.44
N MET A 436 16.08 -11.89 -16.28
CA MET A 436 15.16 -11.90 -17.41
C MET A 436 15.05 -10.51 -18.04
N GLY A 437 14.88 -9.46 -17.24
CA GLY A 437 14.81 -8.08 -17.71
C GLY A 437 16.10 -7.65 -18.44
N GLU A 438 17.27 -7.93 -17.86
CA GLU A 438 18.57 -7.64 -18.49
C GLU A 438 18.75 -8.38 -19.83
N LYS A 439 18.33 -9.64 -19.93
CA LYS A 439 18.34 -10.39 -21.19
C LYS A 439 17.39 -9.79 -22.23
N ILE A 440 16.18 -9.36 -21.82
CA ILE A 440 15.23 -8.68 -22.71
C ILE A 440 15.85 -7.38 -23.23
N GLN A 441 16.45 -6.56 -22.36
CA GLN A 441 17.11 -5.32 -22.73
C GLN A 441 18.20 -5.54 -23.79
N ASN A 442 19.04 -6.56 -23.59
CA ASN A 442 20.15 -6.89 -24.48
C ASN A 442 19.71 -7.58 -25.77
N SER A 443 18.45 -8.01 -25.86
CA SER A 443 17.94 -8.76 -27.02
C SER A 443 17.44 -7.88 -28.17
N ALA A 444 17.27 -6.56 -27.96
CA ALA A 444 16.68 -5.67 -28.95
C ALA A 444 17.40 -4.32 -29.04
N GLY A 445 17.49 -3.79 -30.24
CA GLY A 445 17.94 -2.43 -30.49
C GLY A 445 16.94 -1.37 -29.98
N ALA A 446 17.38 -0.12 -29.86
CA ALA A 446 16.54 0.97 -29.37
C ALA A 446 15.34 1.28 -30.29
N ASP A 447 15.45 0.99 -31.57
CA ASP A 447 14.43 1.20 -32.60
C ASP A 447 13.56 -0.04 -32.89
N GLU A 448 13.85 -1.18 -32.26
CA GLU A 448 13.10 -2.43 -32.44
C GLU A 448 12.00 -2.55 -31.41
N VAL A 449 10.77 -2.85 -31.85
CA VAL A 449 9.66 -3.22 -30.97
C VAL A 449 9.86 -4.65 -30.51
N ILE A 450 9.75 -4.86 -29.19
CA ILE A 450 9.89 -6.20 -28.60
C ILE A 450 8.53 -6.87 -28.53
N PHE A 451 8.40 -8.04 -29.12
CA PHE A 451 7.20 -8.89 -29.08
C PHE A 451 7.48 -10.19 -28.33
N SER A 452 6.45 -10.72 -27.70
CA SER A 452 6.46 -12.04 -27.09
C SER A 452 5.09 -12.67 -27.09
N SER A 453 5.03 -13.99 -27.26
CA SER A 453 3.81 -14.78 -27.05
C SER A 453 3.51 -15.07 -25.57
N TYR A 454 4.33 -14.57 -24.66
CA TYR A 454 4.12 -14.69 -23.22
C TYR A 454 3.30 -13.49 -22.71
N GLU A 455 2.03 -13.73 -22.35
CA GLU A 455 1.06 -12.69 -22.04
C GLU A 455 1.32 -11.98 -20.70
N LEU A 456 1.80 -12.72 -19.70
CA LEU A 456 1.86 -12.27 -18.30
C LEU A 456 3.29 -11.98 -17.84
N LEU A 457 4.00 -11.10 -18.55
CA LEU A 457 5.32 -10.67 -18.10
C LEU A 457 5.23 -9.82 -16.83
N GLU A 458 5.96 -10.23 -15.81
CA GLU A 458 5.96 -9.57 -14.51
C GLU A 458 6.47 -8.12 -14.59
N PRO A 459 5.85 -7.16 -13.91
CA PRO A 459 6.30 -5.77 -13.89
C PRO A 459 7.76 -5.58 -13.46
N GLN A 460 8.31 -6.48 -12.66
CA GLN A 460 9.72 -6.47 -12.26
C GLN A 460 10.65 -6.71 -13.46
N ALA A 461 10.32 -7.69 -14.34
CA ALA A 461 11.10 -7.94 -15.54
C ALA A 461 11.06 -6.73 -16.49
N ILE A 462 9.89 -6.12 -16.67
CA ILE A 462 9.74 -4.88 -17.45
C ILE A 462 10.56 -3.73 -16.86
N PHE A 463 10.56 -3.59 -15.54
CA PHE A 463 11.35 -2.58 -14.83
C PHE A 463 12.85 -2.74 -15.11
N TYR A 464 13.39 -3.96 -14.97
CA TYR A 464 14.82 -4.23 -15.23
C TYR A 464 15.18 -4.23 -16.72
N ALA A 465 14.22 -4.50 -17.60
CA ALA A 465 14.42 -4.41 -19.04
C ALA A 465 14.56 -2.95 -19.53
N HIS A 466 14.01 -1.98 -18.80
CA HIS A 466 13.83 -0.60 -19.26
C HIS A 466 13.19 -0.50 -20.66
N ARG A 467 12.38 -1.48 -21.02
CA ARG A 467 11.70 -1.62 -22.31
C ARG A 467 10.30 -2.20 -22.12
N ASN A 468 9.38 -1.78 -22.96
CA ASN A 468 8.06 -2.40 -23.05
C ASN A 468 8.10 -3.65 -23.93
N VAL A 469 7.31 -4.66 -23.59
CA VAL A 469 7.16 -5.88 -24.38
C VAL A 469 5.71 -6.02 -24.83
N LYS A 470 5.47 -6.03 -26.13
CA LYS A 470 4.13 -6.21 -26.69
C LYS A 470 3.79 -7.70 -26.75
N TYR A 471 2.68 -8.09 -26.12
CA TYR A 471 2.11 -9.41 -26.37
C TYR A 471 1.65 -9.50 -27.84
N ALA A 472 2.06 -10.53 -28.52
CA ALA A 472 1.57 -10.91 -29.84
C ALA A 472 1.56 -12.45 -29.93
N LYS A 473 0.43 -13.00 -30.38
CA LYS A 473 0.27 -14.45 -30.49
C LYS A 473 1.26 -15.05 -31.49
N ASP A 474 1.50 -14.33 -32.57
CA ASP A 474 2.36 -14.75 -33.67
C ASP A 474 2.98 -13.52 -34.38
N LYS A 475 3.80 -13.82 -35.41
CA LYS A 475 4.44 -12.81 -36.23
C LYS A 475 3.44 -11.97 -37.04
N ALA A 476 2.31 -12.53 -37.43
CA ALA A 476 1.32 -11.81 -38.23
C ALA A 476 0.69 -10.67 -37.41
N GLU A 477 0.32 -10.94 -36.16
CA GLU A 477 -0.18 -9.92 -35.22
C GLU A 477 0.90 -8.87 -34.90
N ALA A 478 2.17 -9.28 -34.77
CA ALA A 478 3.28 -8.36 -34.58
C ALA A 478 3.46 -7.41 -35.77
N ILE A 479 3.36 -7.90 -37.00
CA ILE A 479 3.44 -7.09 -38.24
C ILE A 479 2.26 -6.13 -38.33
N GLU A 480 1.06 -6.57 -37.97
CA GLU A 480 -0.14 -5.70 -37.93
C GLU A 480 0.06 -4.55 -36.95
N PHE A 481 0.56 -4.83 -35.75
CA PHE A 481 0.89 -3.81 -34.77
C PHE A 481 1.93 -2.81 -35.28
N LEU A 482 3.01 -3.28 -35.93
CA LEU A 482 4.02 -2.39 -36.50
C LEU A 482 3.42 -1.45 -37.55
N LYS A 483 2.57 -1.99 -38.45
CA LYS A 483 1.87 -1.19 -39.49
C LYS A 483 0.94 -0.15 -38.84
N ALA A 484 0.12 -0.56 -37.85
CA ALA A 484 -0.81 0.30 -37.16
C ALA A 484 -0.13 1.44 -36.39
N THR A 485 1.12 1.25 -35.97
CA THR A 485 1.88 2.23 -35.18
C THR A 485 3.00 2.94 -35.97
N ASN A 486 3.06 2.77 -37.31
CA ASN A 486 4.10 3.31 -38.16
C ASN A 486 5.53 2.94 -37.70
N ARG A 487 5.71 1.68 -37.29
CA ARG A 487 7.01 1.11 -36.92
C ARG A 487 7.45 0.14 -38.01
N THR A 488 8.76 0.02 -38.18
CA THR A 488 9.30 -0.81 -39.26
C THR A 488 10.04 -2.05 -38.79
N LYS A 489 10.57 -2.04 -37.54
CA LYS A 489 11.42 -3.11 -37.02
C LYS A 489 10.84 -3.76 -35.78
N GLY A 490 10.91 -5.08 -35.72
CA GLY A 490 10.48 -5.88 -34.60
C GLY A 490 11.42 -7.05 -34.30
N VAL A 491 11.45 -7.43 -33.04
CA VAL A 491 12.11 -8.65 -32.55
C VAL A 491 11.10 -9.48 -31.77
N PHE A 492 11.00 -10.76 -32.12
CA PHE A 492 10.14 -11.72 -31.45
C PHE A 492 10.97 -12.55 -30.48
N LEU A 493 10.58 -12.53 -29.18
CA LEU A 493 11.25 -13.25 -28.12
C LEU A 493 10.38 -14.41 -27.61
N GLU A 494 10.99 -15.57 -27.46
CA GLU A 494 10.44 -16.65 -26.64
C GLU A 494 10.86 -16.42 -25.19
N LEU A 495 9.88 -16.30 -24.30
CA LEU A 495 10.07 -16.08 -22.87
C LEU A 495 9.48 -17.25 -22.07
N ARG A 496 10.18 -17.73 -21.05
CA ARG A 496 9.69 -18.75 -20.12
C ARG A 496 9.99 -18.33 -18.68
N ASP A 497 8.96 -18.12 -17.91
CA ASP A 497 9.04 -17.58 -16.55
C ASP A 497 9.90 -18.43 -15.59
N ASN A 498 9.86 -19.74 -15.73
CA ASN A 498 10.51 -20.66 -14.76
C ASN A 498 12.02 -20.88 -14.94
N LYS A 499 12.64 -20.32 -16.00
CA LYS A 499 14.04 -20.64 -16.35
C LYS A 499 14.89 -19.44 -16.77
N GLU A 500 14.44 -18.19 -16.49
CA GLU A 500 15.16 -16.99 -16.97
C GLU A 500 15.48 -17.09 -18.47
N TYR A 501 14.60 -17.79 -19.20
CA TYR A 501 14.82 -18.11 -20.59
C TYR A 501 14.32 -16.95 -21.45
N VAL A 502 15.26 -16.34 -22.16
CA VAL A 502 15.00 -15.34 -23.18
C VAL A 502 15.77 -15.74 -24.40
N LYS A 503 15.07 -16.01 -25.49
CA LYS A 503 15.68 -16.37 -26.78
C LYS A 503 15.10 -15.49 -27.87
N VAL A 504 15.96 -14.89 -28.67
CA VAL A 504 15.53 -14.24 -29.91
C VAL A 504 15.11 -15.33 -30.88
N VAL A 505 13.84 -15.34 -31.25
CA VAL A 505 13.30 -16.26 -32.23
C VAL A 505 13.56 -15.72 -33.63
N GLU A 506 13.21 -14.44 -33.84
CA GLU A 506 13.33 -13.81 -35.15
C GLU A 506 13.44 -12.28 -35.02
N ARG A 507 14.19 -11.68 -35.96
CA ARG A 507 14.14 -10.24 -36.23
C ARG A 507 13.55 -10.03 -37.62
N PHE A 508 12.68 -9.03 -37.76
CA PHE A 508 11.98 -8.76 -39.00
C PHE A 508 11.79 -7.24 -39.19
N SER A 509 11.72 -6.86 -40.47
CA SER A 509 11.38 -5.51 -40.89
C SER A 509 10.22 -5.54 -41.87
N ILE A 510 9.31 -4.56 -41.80
CA ILE A 510 8.21 -4.44 -42.78
C ILE A 510 8.76 -4.18 -44.19
N ASP A 511 9.84 -3.45 -44.33
CA ASP A 511 10.44 -3.13 -45.61
C ASP A 511 10.95 -4.38 -46.36
N SER A 512 11.44 -5.38 -45.62
CA SER A 512 11.87 -6.66 -46.18
C SER A 512 10.73 -7.61 -46.57
N ILE A 513 9.55 -7.42 -45.97
CA ILE A 513 8.36 -8.26 -46.24
C ILE A 513 7.63 -7.78 -47.48
N ASN A 514 7.67 -6.49 -47.81
CA ASN A 514 7.06 -5.93 -49.01
C ASN A 514 7.92 -6.21 -50.29
N GLN A 515 9.12 -6.78 -50.13
CA GLN A 515 10.02 -7.17 -51.24
C GLN A 515 9.95 -8.66 -51.58
N GLN A 516 9.24 -9.45 -50.79
CA GLN A 516 8.93 -10.87 -51.08
C GLN A 516 7.49 -11.00 -51.59
#